data_8614bd9a5d1467c67f83feb08d94a484
#
_entry.id   8614bd9a5d1467c67f83feb08d94a484
#
_cell.length_a   1.000
_cell.length_b   1.000
_cell.length_c   1.000
_cell.angle_alpha   90.00
_cell.angle_beta   90.00
_cell.angle_gamma   90.00
#
_symmetry.space_group_name_H-M   'P 1'
#
loop_
_entity.id
_entity.type
_entity.pdbx_description
1 polymer ?
#
loop_
_entity_poly.entity_id
_entity_poly.type
_entity_poly.pdbx_seq_one_letter_code
_entity_poly.pdbx_strand_id
1 'polypeptide(L)'
;VNTINTRLDVRTVAYILNHSDCKVFIVDRQFQPVAAEALLQVERDVAVIDINDQQAGLGDIPAIGELEYESFLKTGDEGFEWVRPKDEWQAISLNYTSGTTGNPKGVVYHHRGSYLMSMGSVSAWNMPNRLTYLYTVPMFHCNGWGYPWTLAMLHARVVFIRNIIVKEIFELIDQYQVTHFGGAPIVLNMIANAPAEDQKALKNKVYVMTA
;
A
#
# COMPACT_ATOMS: atom_id res chain seq x y z
N VAL A 1 5.54 7.47 -7.62
CA VAL A 1 4.68 7.17 -6.44
C VAL A 1 5.53 7.15 -5.19
N ASN A 2 5.01 7.71 -4.08
CA ASN A 2 5.66 7.68 -2.76
C ASN A 2 4.63 7.18 -1.74
N THR A 3 4.86 6.02 -1.16
CA THR A 3 3.99 5.44 -0.14
C THR A 3 4.56 5.78 1.24
N ILE A 4 3.91 6.72 1.93
CA ILE A 4 4.37 7.23 3.22
C ILE A 4 3.97 6.25 4.34
N ASN A 5 4.90 5.97 5.26
CA ASN A 5 4.63 5.14 6.41
C ASN A 5 3.61 5.82 7.34
N THR A 6 2.50 5.16 7.55
CA THR A 6 1.35 5.67 8.34
C THR A 6 1.63 5.81 9.85
N ARG A 7 2.78 5.35 10.33
CA ARG A 7 3.19 5.42 11.73
C ARG A 7 4.19 6.56 12.03
N LEU A 8 4.48 7.38 11.02
CA LEU A 8 5.41 8.50 11.18
C LEU A 8 4.75 9.67 11.90
N ASP A 9 5.60 10.45 12.56
CA ASP A 9 5.19 11.71 13.20
C ASP A 9 5.05 12.85 12.17
N VAL A 10 4.40 13.92 12.60
CA VAL A 10 4.09 15.12 11.81
C VAL A 10 5.33 15.69 11.10
N ARG A 11 6.45 15.85 11.83
CA ARG A 11 7.67 16.44 11.30
C ARG A 11 8.27 15.58 10.20
N THR A 12 8.25 14.28 10.39
CA THR A 12 8.79 13.32 9.40
C THR A 12 7.92 13.29 8.15
N VAL A 13 6.60 13.32 8.28
CA VAL A 13 5.68 13.41 7.13
C VAL A 13 5.91 14.71 6.37
N ALA A 14 5.97 15.86 7.05
CA ALA A 14 6.26 17.16 6.42
C ALA A 14 7.61 17.17 5.69
N TYR A 15 8.66 16.60 6.32
CA TYR A 15 9.95 16.45 5.66
C TYR A 15 9.85 15.63 4.37
N ILE A 16 9.13 14.51 4.39
CA ILE A 16 8.97 13.66 3.20
C ILE A 16 8.22 14.41 2.10
N LEU A 17 7.14 15.12 2.41
CA LEU A 17 6.38 15.89 1.44
C LEU A 17 7.24 17.00 0.78
N ASN A 18 8.04 17.71 1.57
CA ASN A 18 8.97 18.72 1.07
C ASN A 18 10.11 18.11 0.23
N HIS A 19 10.80 17.09 0.77
CA HIS A 19 11.96 16.48 0.16
C HIS A 19 11.64 15.71 -1.13
N SER A 20 10.44 15.12 -1.23
CA SER A 20 9.99 14.40 -2.43
C SER A 20 9.41 15.30 -3.51
N ASP A 21 9.38 16.60 -3.31
CA ASP A 21 8.72 17.54 -4.20
C ASP A 21 7.26 17.14 -4.51
N CYS A 22 6.53 16.77 -3.44
CA CYS A 22 5.16 16.28 -3.53
C CYS A 22 4.25 17.29 -4.23
N LYS A 23 3.49 16.84 -5.24
CA LYS A 23 2.50 17.66 -5.95
C LYS A 23 1.07 17.29 -5.60
N VAL A 24 0.84 16.01 -5.31
CA VAL A 24 -0.48 15.49 -4.95
C VAL A 24 -0.32 14.59 -3.74
N PHE A 25 -1.06 14.86 -2.69
CA PHE A 25 -1.11 14.07 -1.47
C PHE A 25 -2.48 13.42 -1.34
N ILE A 26 -2.54 12.11 -1.57
CA ILE A 26 -3.75 11.31 -1.37
C ILE A 26 -3.68 10.73 0.03
N VAL A 27 -4.67 11.01 0.86
CA VAL A 27 -4.67 10.65 2.28
C VAL A 27 -6.01 10.11 2.75
N ASP A 28 -5.97 8.97 3.45
CA ASP A 28 -7.14 8.44 4.15
C ASP A 28 -7.43 9.29 5.39
N ARG A 29 -8.69 9.65 5.60
CA ARG A 29 -9.14 10.49 6.73
C ARG A 29 -8.76 9.93 8.09
N GLN A 30 -8.51 8.64 8.21
CA GLN A 30 -7.95 8.04 9.43
C GLN A 30 -6.67 8.74 9.89
N PHE A 31 -5.87 9.28 8.96
CA PHE A 31 -4.61 9.94 9.24
C PHE A 31 -4.73 11.47 9.25
N GLN A 32 -5.95 12.00 9.23
CA GLN A 32 -6.25 13.43 9.16
C GLN A 32 -5.46 14.27 10.18
N PRO A 33 -5.38 13.92 11.48
CA PRO A 33 -4.70 14.79 12.44
C PRO A 33 -3.21 14.99 12.12
N VAL A 34 -2.52 13.91 11.77
CA VAL A 34 -1.09 13.96 11.43
C VAL A 34 -0.87 14.66 10.08
N ALA A 35 -1.72 14.35 9.11
CA ALA A 35 -1.59 14.89 7.75
C ALA A 35 -1.87 16.40 7.71
N ALA A 36 -2.93 16.87 8.38
CA ALA A 36 -3.28 18.27 8.45
C ALA A 36 -2.17 19.10 9.11
N GLU A 37 -1.63 18.63 10.23
CA GLU A 37 -0.54 19.31 10.93
C GLU A 37 0.78 19.28 10.14
N ALA A 38 1.05 18.21 9.41
CA ALA A 38 2.22 18.11 8.54
C ALA A 38 2.14 19.11 7.37
N LEU A 39 0.97 19.28 6.76
CA LEU A 39 0.75 20.22 5.66
C LEU A 39 1.02 21.68 6.06
N LEU A 40 0.83 22.05 7.33
CA LEU A 40 1.18 23.40 7.84
C LEU A 40 2.70 23.66 7.79
N GLN A 41 3.53 22.62 7.68
CA GLN A 41 4.99 22.69 7.61
C GLN A 41 5.53 22.45 6.19
N VAL A 42 4.63 22.32 5.20
CA VAL A 42 5.02 22.15 3.80
C VAL A 42 5.16 23.51 3.14
N GLU A 43 6.30 23.74 2.47
CA GLU A 43 6.72 25.04 1.93
C GLU A 43 6.17 25.33 0.52
N ARG A 44 5.28 24.48 0.03
CA ARG A 44 4.73 24.58 -1.35
C ARG A 44 3.26 24.20 -1.39
N ASP A 45 2.60 24.56 -2.48
CA ASP A 45 1.23 24.11 -2.73
C ASP A 45 1.22 22.62 -3.09
N VAL A 46 0.41 21.87 -2.36
CA VAL A 46 0.17 20.44 -2.57
C VAL A 46 -1.33 20.24 -2.72
N ALA A 47 -1.74 19.66 -3.84
CA ALA A 47 -3.12 19.25 -4.03
C ALA A 47 -3.43 18.09 -3.09
N VAL A 48 -4.43 18.22 -2.22
CA VAL A 48 -4.81 17.20 -1.25
C VAL A 48 -6.10 16.53 -1.69
N ILE A 49 -6.09 15.20 -1.72
CA ILE A 49 -7.24 14.36 -2.07
C ILE A 49 -7.53 13.45 -0.88
N ASP A 50 -8.72 13.62 -0.29
CA ASP A 50 -9.16 12.82 0.85
C ASP A 50 -9.77 11.49 0.41
N ILE A 51 -9.40 10.40 1.06
CA ILE A 51 -10.10 9.12 0.98
C ILE A 51 -11.07 9.05 2.16
N ASN A 52 -12.37 9.02 1.86
CA ASN A 52 -13.43 8.85 2.85
C ASN A 52 -14.04 7.44 2.74
N ASP A 53 -13.38 6.46 3.34
CA ASP A 53 -13.85 5.08 3.34
C ASP A 53 -15.00 4.88 4.32
N GLN A 54 -16.23 4.81 3.80
CA GLN A 54 -17.44 4.62 4.60
C GLN A 54 -17.46 3.27 5.35
N GLN A 55 -16.74 2.26 4.83
CA GLN A 55 -16.68 0.94 5.46
C GLN A 55 -15.69 0.87 6.63
N ALA A 56 -14.84 1.88 6.77
CA ALA A 56 -13.87 1.94 7.87
C ALA A 56 -14.49 2.20 9.25
N GLY A 57 -15.74 2.67 9.30
CA GLY A 57 -16.45 2.95 10.56
C GLY A 57 -15.82 4.05 11.40
N LEU A 58 -15.09 5.00 10.78
CA LEU A 58 -14.31 6.03 11.47
C LEU A 58 -15.14 7.21 11.98
N GLY A 59 -16.45 7.22 11.70
CA GLY A 59 -17.29 8.37 12.00
C GLY A 59 -17.04 9.57 11.05
N ASP A 60 -17.51 10.75 11.47
CA ASP A 60 -17.38 11.96 10.67
C ASP A 60 -16.05 12.67 10.97
N ILE A 61 -15.02 12.37 10.14
CA ILE A 61 -13.71 13.01 10.22
C ILE A 61 -13.66 14.12 9.16
N PRO A 62 -13.29 15.38 9.54
CA PRO A 62 -13.22 16.48 8.61
C PRO A 62 -12.24 16.20 7.45
N ALA A 63 -12.60 16.68 6.25
CA ALA A 63 -11.68 16.69 5.12
C ALA A 63 -10.51 17.65 5.36
N ILE A 64 -9.37 17.37 4.76
CA ILE A 64 -8.21 18.27 4.71
C ILE A 64 -8.20 19.03 3.40
N GLY A 65 -8.44 18.30 2.30
CA GLY A 65 -8.42 18.83 0.94
C GLY A 65 -9.79 19.28 0.45
N GLU A 66 -9.79 19.85 -0.74
CA GLU A 66 -11.01 20.25 -1.45
C GLU A 66 -11.62 19.13 -2.29
N LEU A 67 -10.83 18.07 -2.54
CA LEU A 67 -11.21 16.94 -3.40
C LEU A 67 -11.38 15.66 -2.59
N GLU A 68 -12.47 14.97 -2.87
CA GLU A 68 -12.71 13.61 -2.36
C GLU A 68 -12.36 12.60 -3.46
N TYR A 69 -11.74 11.48 -3.08
CA TYR A 69 -11.13 10.50 -3.99
C TYR A 69 -12.10 9.93 -5.03
N GLU A 70 -13.30 9.51 -4.63
CA GLU A 70 -14.29 8.96 -5.55
C GLU A 70 -14.84 10.03 -6.52
N SER A 71 -14.93 11.26 -6.05
CA SER A 71 -15.31 12.40 -6.90
C SER A 71 -14.20 12.76 -7.88
N PHE A 72 -12.93 12.70 -7.42
CA PHE A 72 -11.77 12.92 -8.27
C PHE A 72 -11.67 11.86 -9.37
N LEU A 73 -11.90 10.57 -9.05
CA LEU A 73 -11.89 9.49 -10.05
C LEU A 73 -12.89 9.72 -11.19
N LYS A 74 -14.06 10.31 -10.90
CA LYS A 74 -15.09 10.62 -11.91
C LYS A 74 -14.66 11.70 -12.91
N THR A 75 -13.62 12.46 -12.61
CA THR A 75 -13.07 13.46 -13.54
C THR A 75 -12.07 12.89 -14.53
N GLY A 76 -11.72 11.61 -14.39
CA GLY A 76 -10.76 10.93 -15.25
C GLY A 76 -11.33 10.71 -16.66
N ASP A 77 -10.45 10.70 -17.65
CA ASP A 77 -10.77 10.38 -19.04
C ASP A 77 -10.57 8.87 -19.27
N GLU A 78 -11.66 8.15 -19.57
CA GLU A 78 -11.61 6.71 -19.86
C GLU A 78 -10.84 6.41 -21.16
N GLY A 79 -10.72 7.38 -22.06
CA GLY A 79 -9.93 7.29 -23.29
C GLY A 79 -8.46 7.68 -23.16
N PHE A 80 -7.96 7.96 -21.93
CA PHE A 80 -6.58 8.38 -21.71
C PHE A 80 -5.57 7.35 -22.21
N GLU A 81 -4.70 7.78 -23.13
CA GLU A 81 -3.62 6.94 -23.64
C GLU A 81 -2.49 6.82 -22.61
N TRP A 82 -2.11 5.60 -22.28
CA TRP A 82 -1.06 5.31 -21.33
C TRP A 82 0.30 5.85 -21.81
N VAL A 83 0.88 6.72 -21.01
CA VAL A 83 2.24 7.24 -21.25
C VAL A 83 3.25 6.19 -20.79
N ARG A 84 3.92 5.56 -21.76
CA ARG A 84 5.00 4.62 -21.46
C ARG A 84 6.28 5.34 -21.06
N PRO A 85 7.12 4.78 -20.19
CA PRO A 85 8.42 5.34 -19.89
C PRO A 85 9.26 5.37 -21.19
N LYS A 86 9.94 6.50 -21.42
CA LYS A 86 10.87 6.63 -22.56
C LYS A 86 12.16 5.87 -22.33
N ASP A 87 12.53 5.72 -21.07
CA ASP A 87 13.70 5.00 -20.60
C ASP A 87 13.29 4.16 -19.38
N GLU A 88 13.63 2.88 -19.39
CA GLU A 88 13.33 1.95 -18.29
C GLU A 88 14.07 2.27 -16.99
N TRP A 89 15.09 3.14 -17.02
CA TRP A 89 15.78 3.66 -15.86
C TRP A 89 15.08 4.84 -15.19
N GLN A 90 13.99 5.35 -15.79
CA GLN A 90 13.18 6.39 -15.15
C GLN A 90 12.60 5.87 -13.81
N ALA A 91 12.49 6.80 -12.84
CA ALA A 91 11.92 6.51 -11.54
C ALA A 91 10.44 6.13 -11.65
N ILE A 92 10.05 5.06 -10.96
CA ILE A 92 8.64 4.65 -10.79
C ILE A 92 8.15 4.93 -9.37
N SER A 93 9.01 4.78 -8.39
CA SER A 93 8.64 5.05 -6.99
C SER A 93 9.81 5.57 -6.17
N LEU A 94 9.46 6.26 -5.09
CA LEU A 94 10.35 6.77 -4.08
C LEU A 94 9.91 6.21 -2.72
N ASN A 95 10.81 5.56 -2.00
CA ASN A 95 10.54 5.00 -0.69
C ASN A 95 11.47 5.63 0.34
N TYR A 96 10.99 5.84 1.55
CA TYR A 96 11.81 6.37 2.61
C TYR A 96 12.19 5.30 3.63
N THR A 97 13.47 5.23 3.95
CA THR A 97 13.97 4.38 5.04
C THR A 97 14.02 5.18 6.34
N SER A 98 13.80 4.51 7.47
CA SER A 98 14.11 5.08 8.79
C SER A 98 15.61 5.34 8.87
N GLY A 99 16.02 6.60 8.80
CA GLY A 99 17.42 6.96 9.01
C GLY A 99 17.83 6.69 10.46
N THR A 100 18.90 5.92 10.66
CA THR A 100 19.45 5.66 12.02
C THR A 100 20.19 6.87 12.59
N THR A 101 20.54 7.85 11.76
CA THR A 101 21.41 8.98 12.11
C THR A 101 20.97 10.33 11.56
N GLY A 102 19.66 10.55 11.35
CA GLY A 102 19.16 11.81 10.80
C GLY A 102 17.85 11.67 10.07
N ASN A 103 17.59 12.57 9.13
CA ASN A 103 16.36 12.54 8.32
C ASN A 103 16.27 11.25 7.48
N PRO A 104 15.03 10.78 7.20
CA PRO A 104 14.81 9.64 6.32
C PRO A 104 15.49 9.81 4.96
N LYS A 105 16.04 8.72 4.43
CA LYS A 105 16.69 8.71 3.12
C LYS A 105 15.71 8.20 2.06
N GLY A 106 15.61 8.93 0.94
CA GLY A 106 14.81 8.53 -0.20
C GLY A 106 15.54 7.50 -1.07
N VAL A 107 14.91 6.35 -1.30
CA VAL A 107 15.39 5.29 -2.20
C VAL A 107 14.52 5.29 -3.44
N VAL A 108 15.13 5.56 -4.60
CA VAL A 108 14.44 5.61 -5.88
C VAL A 108 14.45 4.23 -6.53
N TYR A 109 13.28 3.74 -6.90
CA TYR A 109 13.13 2.56 -7.75
C TYR A 109 12.85 2.99 -9.19
N HIS A 110 13.38 2.26 -10.15
CA HIS A 110 13.18 2.48 -11.58
C HIS A 110 12.35 1.36 -12.22
N HIS A 111 11.74 1.64 -13.37
CA HIS A 111 10.84 0.71 -14.06
C HIS A 111 11.49 -0.65 -14.32
N ARG A 112 12.73 -0.69 -14.82
CA ARG A 112 13.47 -1.94 -15.06
C ARG A 112 13.58 -2.80 -13.80
N GLY A 113 13.98 -2.21 -12.66
CA GLY A 113 14.14 -2.95 -11.41
C GLY A 113 12.83 -3.54 -10.91
N SER A 114 11.75 -2.75 -10.94
CA SER A 114 10.42 -3.19 -10.54
C SER A 114 9.89 -4.31 -11.45
N TYR A 115 10.13 -4.21 -12.76
CA TYR A 115 9.75 -5.26 -13.71
C TYR A 115 10.50 -6.57 -13.47
N LEU A 116 11.84 -6.53 -13.36
CA LEU A 116 12.66 -7.72 -13.12
C LEU A 116 12.35 -8.38 -11.79
N MET A 117 12.10 -7.59 -10.74
CA MET A 117 11.70 -8.09 -9.43
C MET A 117 10.33 -8.78 -9.52
N SER A 118 9.37 -8.21 -10.25
CA SER A 118 8.05 -8.82 -10.45
C SER A 118 8.16 -10.17 -11.16
N MET A 119 8.96 -10.26 -12.22
CA MET A 119 9.22 -11.51 -12.93
C MET A 119 9.90 -12.54 -12.01
N GLY A 120 10.88 -12.13 -11.22
CA GLY A 120 11.55 -12.98 -10.24
C GLY A 120 10.61 -13.51 -9.17
N SER A 121 9.70 -12.67 -8.66
CA SER A 121 8.71 -13.05 -7.65
C SER A 121 7.76 -14.13 -8.14
N VAL A 122 7.28 -14.03 -9.40
CA VAL A 122 6.42 -15.06 -10.01
C VAL A 122 7.09 -16.41 -10.02
N SER A 123 8.35 -16.47 -10.42
CA SER A 123 9.12 -17.71 -10.47
C SER A 123 9.45 -18.23 -9.06
N ALA A 124 9.95 -17.36 -8.17
CA ALA A 124 10.39 -17.75 -6.82
C ALA A 124 9.25 -18.27 -5.94
N TRP A 125 8.06 -17.68 -6.07
CA TRP A 125 6.90 -18.01 -5.25
C TRP A 125 5.86 -18.88 -5.95
N ASN A 126 6.16 -19.35 -7.17
CA ASN A 126 5.26 -20.17 -7.98
C ASN A 126 3.83 -19.55 -8.07
N MET A 127 3.77 -18.29 -8.43
CA MET A 127 2.53 -17.53 -8.46
C MET A 127 1.80 -17.74 -9.79
N PRO A 128 0.61 -18.37 -9.79
CA PRO A 128 -0.16 -18.58 -11.01
C PRO A 128 -0.88 -17.31 -11.46
N ASN A 129 -1.26 -17.24 -12.73
CA ASN A 129 -2.16 -16.21 -13.21
C ASN A 129 -3.52 -16.27 -12.50
N ARG A 130 -4.13 -15.09 -12.30
CA ARG A 130 -5.47 -14.92 -11.70
C ARG A 130 -5.59 -15.48 -10.28
N LEU A 131 -4.49 -15.50 -9.54
CA LEU A 131 -4.52 -15.85 -8.12
C LEU A 131 -5.37 -14.83 -7.31
N THR A 132 -5.81 -15.24 -6.13
CA THR A 132 -6.42 -14.31 -5.17
C THR A 132 -5.42 -14.04 -4.05
N TYR A 133 -5.04 -12.77 -3.90
CA TYR A 133 -4.01 -12.32 -2.95
C TYR A 133 -4.62 -11.49 -1.84
N LEU A 134 -4.37 -11.86 -0.58
CA LEU A 134 -4.69 -11.01 0.57
C LEU A 134 -3.51 -10.09 0.88
N TYR A 135 -3.74 -8.81 0.85
CA TYR A 135 -2.69 -7.80 0.99
C TYR A 135 -2.48 -7.41 2.46
N THR A 136 -1.55 -8.07 3.13
CA THR A 136 -1.18 -7.83 4.53
C THR A 136 0.10 -7.03 4.70
N VAL A 137 0.92 -6.94 3.64
CA VAL A 137 2.17 -6.19 3.66
C VAL A 137 1.89 -4.69 3.50
N PRO A 138 2.38 -3.81 4.39
CA PRO A 138 2.18 -2.38 4.23
C PRO A 138 2.80 -1.85 2.93
N MET A 139 2.07 -0.98 2.22
CA MET A 139 2.53 -0.39 0.95
C MET A 139 3.80 0.44 1.08
N PHE A 140 4.07 0.99 2.26
CA PHE A 140 5.28 1.78 2.52
C PHE A 140 6.54 0.94 2.77
N HIS A 141 6.44 -0.38 2.92
CA HIS A 141 7.60 -1.26 2.93
C HIS A 141 7.91 -1.73 1.51
N CYS A 142 8.97 -1.17 0.94
CA CYS A 142 9.45 -1.47 -0.41
C CYS A 142 8.31 -1.53 -1.44
N ASN A 143 7.40 -0.54 -1.40
CA ASN A 143 6.12 -0.52 -2.12
C ASN A 143 5.37 -1.85 -1.99
N GLY A 144 5.16 -2.28 -0.75
CA GLY A 144 4.46 -3.52 -0.46
C GLY A 144 5.12 -4.74 -1.09
N TRP A 145 6.46 -4.82 -0.98
CA TRP A 145 7.30 -5.87 -1.58
C TRP A 145 7.18 -5.98 -3.10
N GLY A 146 6.78 -4.89 -3.77
CA GLY A 146 6.60 -4.83 -5.22
C GLY A 146 5.41 -5.63 -5.74
N TYR A 147 4.57 -6.17 -4.87
CA TYR A 147 3.40 -6.93 -5.30
C TYR A 147 2.35 -6.12 -6.07
N PRO A 148 2.16 -4.80 -5.95
CA PRO A 148 1.25 -4.09 -6.83
C PRO A 148 1.53 -4.36 -8.31
N TRP A 149 2.80 -4.34 -8.71
CA TRP A 149 3.20 -4.61 -10.10
C TRP A 149 3.10 -6.10 -10.45
N THR A 150 3.55 -6.98 -9.54
CA THR A 150 3.48 -8.44 -9.73
C THR A 150 2.04 -8.91 -9.88
N LEU A 151 1.13 -8.45 -9.02
CA LEU A 151 -0.28 -8.85 -9.03
C LEU A 151 -1.02 -8.29 -10.24
N ALA A 152 -0.69 -7.06 -10.67
CA ALA A 152 -1.23 -6.49 -11.91
C ALA A 152 -0.81 -7.31 -13.13
N MET A 153 0.46 -7.71 -13.22
CA MET A 153 0.99 -8.56 -14.30
C MET A 153 0.29 -9.94 -14.36
N LEU A 154 -0.08 -10.49 -13.20
CA LEU A 154 -0.76 -11.78 -13.09
C LEU A 154 -2.29 -11.68 -13.23
N HIS A 155 -2.85 -10.48 -13.46
CA HIS A 155 -4.30 -10.24 -13.44
C HIS A 155 -4.95 -10.81 -12.16
N ALA A 156 -4.27 -10.64 -11.03
CA ALA A 156 -4.67 -11.19 -9.75
C ALA A 156 -5.88 -10.45 -9.18
N ARG A 157 -6.72 -11.17 -8.43
CA ARG A 157 -7.70 -10.55 -7.55
C ARG A 157 -7.01 -10.15 -6.26
N VAL A 158 -7.14 -8.88 -5.86
CA VAL A 158 -6.51 -8.37 -4.63
C VAL A 158 -7.59 -8.11 -3.59
N VAL A 159 -7.39 -8.65 -2.39
CA VAL A 159 -8.21 -8.41 -1.21
C VAL A 159 -7.37 -7.58 -0.24
N PHE A 160 -7.86 -6.40 0.12
CA PHE A 160 -7.19 -5.53 1.08
C PHE A 160 -7.76 -5.75 2.49
N ILE A 161 -6.88 -5.60 3.49
CA ILE A 161 -7.24 -5.58 4.90
C ILE A 161 -6.73 -4.27 5.49
N ARG A 162 -7.57 -3.59 6.26
CA ARG A 162 -7.20 -2.30 6.87
C ARG A 162 -6.31 -2.48 8.09
N ASN A 163 -6.63 -3.44 8.93
CA ASN A 163 -5.87 -3.77 10.13
C ASN A 163 -5.51 -5.25 10.15
N ILE A 164 -4.36 -5.58 10.73
CA ILE A 164 -3.92 -6.96 10.88
C ILE A 164 -4.62 -7.58 12.10
N ILE A 165 -5.81 -8.12 11.86
CA ILE A 165 -6.63 -8.83 12.85
C ILE A 165 -6.74 -10.29 12.41
N VAL A 166 -6.26 -11.22 13.24
CA VAL A 166 -6.12 -12.63 12.85
C VAL A 166 -7.45 -13.27 12.47
N LYS A 167 -8.51 -13.02 13.24
CA LYS A 167 -9.87 -13.49 12.93
C LYS A 167 -10.32 -13.01 11.55
N GLU A 168 -10.11 -11.73 11.24
CA GLU A 168 -10.46 -11.13 9.94
C GLU A 168 -9.66 -11.76 8.80
N ILE A 169 -8.37 -12.08 9.03
CA ILE A 169 -7.55 -12.78 8.06
C ILE A 169 -8.17 -14.13 7.69
N PHE A 170 -8.57 -14.95 8.67
CA PHE A 170 -9.23 -16.23 8.42
C PHE A 170 -10.57 -16.08 7.70
N GLU A 171 -11.36 -15.08 8.09
CA GLU A 171 -12.64 -14.78 7.45
C GLU A 171 -12.47 -14.38 5.97
N LEU A 172 -11.52 -13.48 5.68
CA LEU A 172 -11.22 -13.04 4.32
C LEU A 172 -10.66 -14.17 3.45
N ILE A 173 -9.82 -15.04 4.02
CA ILE A 173 -9.30 -16.22 3.29
C ILE A 173 -10.45 -17.12 2.88
N ASP A 174 -11.39 -17.44 3.76
CA ASP A 174 -12.54 -18.29 3.45
C ASP A 174 -13.53 -17.59 2.51
N GLN A 175 -13.86 -16.34 2.76
CA GLN A 175 -14.84 -15.59 1.98
C GLN A 175 -14.41 -15.39 0.53
N TYR A 176 -13.16 -15.01 0.32
CA TYR A 176 -12.64 -14.68 -1.02
C TYR A 176 -11.82 -15.81 -1.64
N GLN A 177 -11.70 -16.96 -0.97
CA GLN A 177 -10.91 -18.10 -1.42
C GLN A 177 -9.48 -17.66 -1.75
N VAL A 178 -8.86 -16.92 -0.84
CA VAL A 178 -7.50 -16.43 -0.95
C VAL A 178 -6.54 -17.60 -1.13
N THR A 179 -5.66 -17.50 -2.12
CA THR A 179 -4.67 -18.53 -2.43
C THR A 179 -3.26 -18.15 -2.00
N HIS A 180 -2.97 -16.85 -1.90
CA HIS A 180 -1.65 -16.35 -1.57
C HIS A 180 -1.74 -15.12 -0.66
N PHE A 181 -0.80 -14.98 0.25
CA PHE A 181 -0.52 -13.70 0.93
C PHE A 181 0.95 -13.64 1.36
N GLY A 182 1.44 -12.41 1.55
CA GLY A 182 2.74 -12.17 2.18
C GLY A 182 2.54 -11.72 3.62
N GLY A 183 3.47 -12.04 4.49
CA GLY A 183 3.40 -11.55 5.87
C GLY A 183 4.78 -11.48 6.51
N ALA A 184 5.03 -10.40 7.25
CA ALA A 184 6.20 -10.34 8.11
C ALA A 184 6.13 -11.46 9.17
N PRO A 185 7.28 -11.93 9.70
CA PRO A 185 7.30 -13.02 10.68
C PRO A 185 6.37 -12.80 11.87
N ILE A 186 6.19 -11.57 12.32
CA ILE A 186 5.26 -11.23 13.40
C ILE A 186 3.82 -11.54 13.04
N VAL A 187 3.38 -11.27 11.81
CA VAL A 187 2.03 -11.57 11.34
C VAL A 187 1.81 -13.08 11.27
N LEU A 188 2.78 -13.83 10.78
CA LEU A 188 2.71 -15.28 10.70
C LEU A 188 2.69 -15.91 12.09
N ASN A 189 3.45 -15.36 13.03
CA ASN A 189 3.43 -15.81 14.41
C ASN A 189 2.07 -15.57 15.07
N MET A 190 1.43 -14.42 14.81
CA MET A 190 0.07 -14.13 15.29
C MET A 190 -0.93 -15.16 14.74
N ILE A 191 -0.86 -15.49 13.46
CA ILE A 191 -1.73 -16.49 12.81
C ILE A 191 -1.49 -17.88 13.39
N ALA A 192 -0.22 -18.29 13.56
CA ALA A 192 0.13 -19.61 14.07
C ALA A 192 -0.30 -19.84 15.54
N ASN A 193 -0.34 -18.78 16.32
CA ASN A 193 -0.71 -18.82 17.75
C ASN A 193 -2.12 -18.25 18.00
N ALA A 194 -2.95 -18.16 16.98
CA ALA A 194 -4.31 -17.65 17.11
C ALA A 194 -5.14 -18.53 18.05
N PRO A 195 -5.98 -17.95 18.92
CA PRO A 195 -6.97 -18.69 19.69
C PRO A 195 -7.88 -19.52 18.79
N ALA A 196 -8.34 -20.68 19.26
CA ALA A 196 -9.17 -21.59 18.47
C ALA A 196 -10.47 -20.93 17.97
N GLU A 197 -11.04 -20.01 18.75
CA GLU A 197 -12.23 -19.23 18.39
C GLU A 197 -12.02 -18.25 17.24
N ASP A 198 -10.77 -17.82 17.00
CA ASP A 198 -10.41 -16.93 15.90
C ASP A 198 -10.00 -17.68 14.63
N GLN A 199 -9.73 -18.98 14.76
CA GLN A 199 -9.36 -19.82 13.65
C GLN A 199 -10.59 -20.29 12.86
N LYS A 200 -10.42 -20.42 11.55
CA LYS A 200 -11.42 -21.01 10.67
C LYS A 200 -10.81 -22.12 9.83
N ALA A 201 -11.50 -23.24 9.69
CA ALA A 201 -11.07 -24.31 8.81
C ALA A 201 -11.04 -23.81 7.36
N LEU A 202 -9.87 -23.83 6.75
CA LEU A 202 -9.68 -23.37 5.38
C LEU A 202 -10.06 -24.49 4.40
N LYS A 203 -10.78 -24.11 3.33
CA LYS A 203 -11.25 -25.04 2.29
C LYS A 203 -10.21 -25.27 1.21
N ASN A 204 -9.23 -24.40 1.09
CA ASN A 204 -8.18 -24.45 0.08
C ASN A 204 -6.79 -24.29 0.71
N LYS A 205 -5.77 -24.75 -0.02
CA LYS A 205 -4.39 -24.48 0.34
C LYS A 205 -4.05 -23.02 0.12
N VAL A 206 -3.39 -22.42 1.11
CA VAL A 206 -2.90 -21.03 1.04
C VAL A 206 -1.38 -21.05 1.06
N TYR A 207 -0.78 -20.37 0.08
CA TYR A 207 0.66 -20.17 0.00
C TYR A 207 1.04 -18.88 0.70
N VAL A 208 2.01 -18.97 1.60
CA VAL A 208 2.43 -17.83 2.41
C VAL A 208 3.88 -17.49 2.12
N MET A 209 4.13 -16.21 1.87
CA MET A 209 5.45 -15.66 1.63
C MET A 209 5.88 -14.83 2.82
N THR A 210 7.13 -14.99 3.23
CA THR A 210 7.73 -14.22 4.34
C THR A 210 9.13 -13.76 3.99
N ALA A 211 9.56 -12.65 4.54
CA ALA A 211 10.89 -12.08 4.44
C ALA A 211 11.29 -11.39 5.76
#